data_9fdb07afc632659e92d255c7bd1e365f
#
_entry.id   9fdb07afc632659e92d255c7bd1e365f
#
_cell.length_a   1.000
_cell.length_b   1.000
_cell.length_c   1.000
_cell.angle_alpha   90.00
_cell.angle_beta   90.00
_cell.angle_gamma   90.00
#
_symmetry.space_group_name_H-M   'P 1'
#
loop_
_entity.id
_entity.type
_entity.pdbx_description
1 polymer ?
#
loop_
_entity_poly.entity_id
_entity_poly.type
_entity_poly.pdbx_seq_one_letter_code
_entity_poly.pdbx_strand_id
1 'polypeptide(L)'
;MTHKAIYNLISKLKLRHLLFFKARQYKYKKEGDSKQVKIKDRASISERPSSANRKNLYHFEGDTIVGKDHKGAIVTMVDRASRFTILAKSIDRTANSINRILYKVSNGHKILTATFDNGKEFAKHKKQTSKTGIKVFFADPYSPWQRGTNENMNRYIRQFIPKGTNFNNISHQYIRKLQIDLNNRPKKCLNYLTPNEVHFGISINIENTI
;
A
#
# COMPACT_ATOMS: atom_id res chain seq x y z
N MET A 1 -30.21 -3.92 -12.41
CA MET A 1 -30.23 -3.40 -11.01
C MET A 1 -29.02 -2.51 -10.82
N THR A 2 -29.17 -1.30 -10.27
CA THR A 2 -28.04 -0.38 -10.07
C THR A 2 -27.18 -0.80 -8.88
N HIS A 3 -25.90 -0.45 -8.88
CA HIS A 3 -24.99 -0.69 -7.77
C HIS A 3 -25.54 -0.18 -6.41
N LYS A 4 -26.19 1.00 -6.43
CA LYS A 4 -26.84 1.59 -5.24
C LYS A 4 -28.01 0.74 -4.73
N ALA A 5 -28.81 0.16 -5.65
CA ALA A 5 -29.92 -0.70 -5.29
C ALA A 5 -29.45 -2.00 -4.62
N ILE A 6 -28.33 -2.60 -5.10
CA ILE A 6 -27.72 -3.80 -4.49
C ILE A 6 -27.27 -3.51 -3.05
N TYR A 7 -26.56 -2.40 -2.81
CA TYR A 7 -26.12 -2.05 -1.45
C TYR A 7 -27.29 -1.73 -0.50
N ASN A 8 -28.37 -1.11 -1.03
CA ASN A 8 -29.58 -0.88 -0.26
C ASN A 8 -30.27 -2.19 0.12
N LEU A 9 -30.35 -3.14 -0.80
CA LEU A 9 -30.92 -4.47 -0.52
C LEU A 9 -30.09 -5.23 0.51
N ILE A 10 -28.76 -5.26 0.36
CA ILE A 10 -27.83 -5.86 1.33
C ILE A 10 -28.00 -5.25 2.74
N SER A 11 -28.21 -3.92 2.79
CA SER A 11 -28.46 -3.22 4.06
C SER A 11 -29.79 -3.61 4.66
N LYS A 12 -30.86 -3.68 3.83
CA LYS A 12 -32.21 -4.06 4.23
C LYS A 12 -32.27 -5.49 4.75
N LEU A 13 -31.53 -6.40 4.13
CA LEU A 13 -31.41 -7.80 4.53
C LEU A 13 -30.38 -8.03 5.65
N LYS A 14 -29.80 -6.98 6.25
CA LYS A 14 -28.77 -7.05 7.30
C LYS A 14 -27.52 -7.86 6.91
N LEU A 15 -27.25 -8.04 5.61
CA LEU A 15 -26.15 -8.83 5.08
C LEU A 15 -24.83 -8.05 4.94
N ARG A 16 -24.70 -6.88 5.57
CA ARG A 16 -23.48 -6.06 5.49
C ARG A 16 -22.23 -6.76 6.00
N HIS A 17 -22.37 -7.74 6.87
CA HIS A 17 -21.25 -8.53 7.38
C HIS A 17 -20.59 -9.41 6.31
N LEU A 18 -21.30 -9.73 5.22
CA LEU A 18 -20.78 -10.47 4.06
C LEU A 18 -20.02 -9.59 3.07
N LEU A 19 -20.14 -8.27 3.17
CA LEU A 19 -19.41 -7.38 2.29
C LEU A 19 -17.92 -7.39 2.60
N PHE A 20 -17.11 -7.31 1.55
CA PHE A 20 -15.65 -7.23 1.66
C PHE A 20 -15.19 -6.06 2.54
N PHE A 21 -15.84 -4.90 2.40
CA PHE A 21 -15.66 -3.77 3.30
C PHE A 21 -16.86 -3.63 4.23
N LYS A 22 -16.72 -4.09 5.46
CA LYS A 22 -17.71 -3.81 6.51
C LYS A 22 -17.71 -2.31 6.79
N ALA A 23 -18.86 -1.66 6.65
CA ALA A 23 -18.99 -0.24 6.97
C ALA A 23 -18.60 0.02 8.43
N ARG A 24 -17.48 0.68 8.66
CA ARG A 24 -17.10 1.16 10.00
C ARG A 24 -17.63 2.58 10.16
N GLN A 25 -18.28 2.86 11.30
CA GLN A 25 -18.50 4.23 11.72
C GLN A 25 -17.14 4.88 11.96
N TYR A 26 -16.88 5.98 11.27
CA TYR A 26 -15.67 6.79 11.46
C TYR A 26 -15.80 7.47 12.83
N LYS A 27 -15.05 6.99 13.82
CA LYS A 27 -14.86 7.77 15.05
C LYS A 27 -13.72 8.74 14.78
N TYR A 28 -14.03 10.02 14.70
CA TYR A 28 -13.02 11.09 14.71
C TYR A 28 -12.19 10.93 15.99
N LYS A 29 -10.91 10.64 15.85
CA LYS A 29 -9.98 10.81 16.96
C LYS A 29 -9.69 12.30 17.09
N LYS A 30 -9.89 12.86 18.29
CA LYS A 30 -9.36 14.17 18.65
C LYS A 30 -7.84 14.16 18.41
N GLU A 31 -7.34 15.21 17.78
CA GLU A 31 -5.91 15.44 17.59
C GLU A 31 -5.22 15.47 18.95
N GLY A 32 -4.34 14.50 19.19
CA GLY A 32 -3.36 14.59 20.26
C GLY A 32 -2.09 15.16 19.68
N ASP A 33 -1.48 16.13 20.33
CA ASP A 33 -0.17 16.72 20.03
C ASP A 33 0.93 15.65 20.03
N SER A 34 1.05 14.90 18.96
CA SER A 34 2.22 14.05 18.75
C SER A 34 3.34 14.96 18.22
N LYS A 35 4.38 15.22 19.01
CA LYS A 35 5.61 15.87 18.55
C LYS A 35 6.13 15.12 17.32
N GLN A 36 5.83 15.64 16.15
CA GLN A 36 6.30 15.06 14.89
C GLN A 36 7.81 15.28 14.79
N VAL A 37 8.56 14.20 14.82
CA VAL A 37 9.99 14.26 14.52
C VAL A 37 10.12 14.52 13.02
N LYS A 38 10.62 15.71 12.68
CA LYS A 38 10.90 16.09 11.29
C LYS A 38 12.00 15.19 10.72
N ILE A 39 11.72 14.51 9.60
CA ILE A 39 12.75 13.81 8.81
C ILE A 39 13.63 14.90 8.19
N LYS A 40 14.95 14.83 8.46
CA LYS A 40 15.92 15.79 7.90
C LYS A 40 16.01 15.64 6.39
N ASP A 41 16.15 16.77 5.69
CA ASP A 41 16.42 16.84 4.25
C ASP A 41 15.43 16.02 3.37
N ARG A 42 14.15 16.02 3.73
CA ARG A 42 13.11 15.36 2.97
C ARG A 42 12.76 16.18 1.73
N ALA A 43 12.64 15.51 0.58
CA ALA A 43 12.01 16.10 -0.60
C ALA A 43 10.49 16.10 -0.43
N SER A 44 9.83 17.24 -0.67
CA SER A 44 8.38 17.34 -0.58
C SER A 44 7.69 16.59 -1.73
N ILE A 45 6.47 16.15 -1.49
CA ILE A 45 5.62 15.59 -2.56
C ILE A 45 5.38 16.59 -3.70
N SER A 46 5.47 17.90 -3.43
CA SER A 46 5.37 18.96 -4.45
C SER A 46 6.52 18.92 -5.47
N GLU A 47 7.70 18.40 -5.07
CA GLU A 47 8.87 18.23 -5.93
C GLU A 47 8.80 16.95 -6.78
N ARG A 48 7.77 16.13 -6.57
CA ARG A 48 7.59 14.88 -7.29
C ARG A 48 7.30 15.19 -8.77
N PRO A 49 8.02 14.52 -9.73
CA PRO A 49 7.85 14.79 -11.14
C PRO A 49 6.41 14.53 -11.61
N SER A 50 5.92 15.30 -12.57
CA SER A 50 4.58 15.14 -13.17
C SER A 50 4.36 13.75 -13.76
N SER A 51 5.44 13.08 -14.21
CA SER A 51 5.41 11.67 -14.64
C SER A 51 4.99 10.71 -13.54
N ALA A 52 5.17 11.04 -12.26
CA ALA A 52 4.75 10.22 -11.13
C ALA A 52 3.24 10.35 -10.86
N ASN A 53 2.43 10.30 -11.90
CA ASN A 53 0.97 10.34 -11.88
C ASN A 53 0.38 8.92 -11.79
N ARG A 54 -0.94 8.79 -12.01
CA ARG A 54 -1.64 7.49 -12.00
C ARG A 54 -1.72 6.81 -13.37
N LYS A 55 -1.01 7.31 -14.37
CA LYS A 55 -0.97 6.75 -15.73
C LYS A 55 0.35 6.05 -16.02
N ASN A 56 1.45 6.53 -15.43
CA ASN A 56 2.78 6.00 -15.65
C ASN A 56 3.14 4.97 -14.57
N LEU A 57 3.75 3.86 -15.00
CA LEU A 57 4.20 2.77 -14.14
C LEU A 57 5.46 3.14 -13.34
N TYR A 58 5.76 2.33 -12.34
CA TYR A 58 6.97 2.36 -11.52
C TYR A 58 7.07 3.55 -10.55
N HIS A 59 5.95 4.21 -10.27
CA HIS A 59 5.84 5.26 -9.24
C HIS A 59 5.03 4.74 -8.06
N PHE A 60 5.68 4.44 -6.96
CA PHE A 60 5.09 3.74 -5.83
C PHE A 60 4.70 4.69 -4.68
N GLU A 61 3.65 4.32 -3.98
CA GLU A 61 3.33 4.82 -2.64
C GLU A 61 3.71 3.74 -1.64
N GLY A 62 4.43 4.11 -0.58
CA GLY A 62 4.88 3.18 0.45
C GLY A 62 4.34 3.50 1.83
N ASP A 63 4.14 2.46 2.65
CA ASP A 63 3.67 2.56 4.04
C ASP A 63 4.13 1.35 4.85
N THR A 64 3.89 1.40 6.16
CA THR A 64 4.08 0.27 7.04
C THR A 64 2.80 -0.10 7.78
N ILE A 65 2.42 -1.37 7.72
CA ILE A 65 1.36 -1.92 8.55
C ILE A 65 2.01 -2.48 9.82
N VAL A 66 1.60 -1.98 10.99
CA VAL A 66 2.21 -2.34 12.28
C VAL A 66 1.44 -3.48 12.92
N GLY A 67 2.16 -4.44 13.50
CA GLY A 67 1.63 -5.58 14.24
C GLY A 67 1.13 -5.22 15.65
N LYS A 68 0.64 -6.23 16.36
CA LYS A 68 0.22 -6.11 17.76
C LYS A 68 1.40 -5.59 18.61
N ASP A 69 1.13 -4.73 19.57
CA ASP A 69 2.10 -4.17 20.52
C ASP A 69 3.33 -3.55 19.84
N HIS A 70 3.14 -3.01 18.63
CA HIS A 70 4.21 -2.44 17.78
C HIS A 70 5.32 -3.44 17.40
N LYS A 71 5.09 -4.75 17.57
CA LYS A 71 6.05 -5.80 17.21
C LYS A 71 5.87 -6.22 15.77
N GLY A 72 6.94 -6.11 14.99
CA GLY A 72 6.95 -6.40 13.56
C GLY A 72 6.21 -5.38 12.71
N ALA A 73 6.50 -5.40 11.43
CA ALA A 73 5.84 -4.57 10.43
C ALA A 73 5.72 -5.33 9.09
N ILE A 74 4.77 -4.91 8.27
CA ILE A 74 4.71 -5.27 6.85
C ILE A 74 4.89 -3.98 6.07
N VAL A 75 5.96 -3.91 5.29
CA VAL A 75 6.18 -2.84 4.32
C VAL A 75 5.26 -3.09 3.16
N THR A 76 4.50 -2.08 2.77
CA THR A 76 3.63 -2.09 1.61
C THR A 76 4.14 -1.07 0.60
N MET A 77 4.33 -1.50 -0.65
CA MET A 77 4.65 -0.63 -1.78
C MET A 77 3.61 -0.86 -2.85
N VAL A 78 2.92 0.19 -3.29
CA VAL A 78 1.83 0.09 -4.27
C VAL A 78 2.11 1.01 -5.44
N ASP A 79 2.20 0.46 -6.64
CA ASP A 79 2.32 1.25 -7.87
C ASP A 79 1.05 2.07 -8.11
N ARG A 80 1.23 3.35 -8.41
CA ARG A 80 0.13 4.30 -8.53
C ARG A 80 -0.71 4.10 -9.79
N ALA A 81 -0.14 3.58 -10.85
CA ALA A 81 -0.83 3.32 -12.10
C ALA A 81 -1.48 1.93 -12.08
N SER A 82 -0.70 0.87 -11.95
CA SER A 82 -1.16 -0.51 -12.05
C SER A 82 -1.82 -1.05 -10.79
N ARG A 83 -1.68 -0.38 -9.64
CA ARG A 83 -2.06 -0.92 -8.31
C ARG A 83 -1.28 -2.16 -7.91
N PHE A 84 -0.22 -2.49 -8.64
CA PHE A 84 0.67 -3.59 -8.30
C PHE A 84 1.24 -3.39 -6.90
N THR A 85 1.10 -4.42 -6.08
CA THR A 85 1.38 -4.35 -4.64
C THR A 85 2.52 -5.28 -4.29
N ILE A 86 3.51 -4.75 -3.58
CA ILE A 86 4.62 -5.52 -3.02
C ILE A 86 4.44 -5.51 -1.50
N LEU A 87 4.51 -6.69 -0.89
CA LEU A 87 4.44 -6.89 0.56
C LEU A 87 5.73 -7.52 1.06
N ALA A 88 6.30 -6.94 2.10
CA ALA A 88 7.49 -7.52 2.73
C ALA A 88 7.41 -7.44 4.25
N LYS A 89 7.58 -8.58 4.92
CA LYS A 89 7.58 -8.68 6.38
C LYS A 89 8.89 -8.15 6.96
N SER A 90 8.80 -7.33 7.99
CA SER A 90 9.91 -6.86 8.83
C SER A 90 9.77 -7.40 10.25
N ILE A 91 10.89 -7.72 10.88
CA ILE A 91 10.96 -8.15 12.29
C ILE A 91 10.53 -6.99 13.20
N ASP A 92 10.92 -5.78 12.85
CA ASP A 92 10.64 -4.56 13.59
C ASP A 92 10.32 -3.39 12.66
N ARG A 93 10.05 -2.22 13.23
CA ARG A 93 9.76 -0.98 12.52
C ARG A 93 10.92 0.02 12.56
N THR A 94 12.14 -0.43 12.85
CA THR A 94 13.30 0.46 12.86
C THR A 94 13.65 0.95 11.46
N ALA A 95 14.18 2.16 11.35
CA ALA A 95 14.63 2.70 10.08
C ALA A 95 15.70 1.83 9.38
N ASN A 96 16.47 1.07 10.16
CA ASN A 96 17.45 0.11 9.61
C ASN A 96 16.76 -1.09 8.93
N SER A 97 15.82 -1.70 9.63
CA SER A 97 15.09 -2.87 9.13
C SER A 97 14.24 -2.52 7.91
N ILE A 98 13.52 -1.40 7.97
CA ILE A 98 12.72 -0.93 6.84
C ILE A 98 13.61 -0.57 5.63
N ASN A 99 14.72 0.13 5.84
CA ASN A 99 15.65 0.45 4.76
C ASN A 99 16.23 -0.81 4.09
N ARG A 100 16.58 -1.85 4.87
CA ARG A 100 17.05 -3.13 4.34
C ARG A 100 15.99 -3.81 3.46
N ILE A 101 14.73 -3.76 3.89
CA ILE A 101 13.61 -4.32 3.11
C ILE A 101 13.39 -3.53 1.83
N LEU A 102 13.34 -2.21 1.90
CA LEU A 102 13.18 -1.36 0.72
C LEU A 102 14.31 -1.58 -0.30
N TYR A 103 15.54 -1.80 0.17
CA TYR A 103 16.66 -2.17 -0.69
C TYR A 103 16.44 -3.53 -1.39
N LYS A 104 15.96 -4.56 -0.67
CA LYS A 104 15.63 -5.86 -1.29
C LYS A 104 14.50 -5.74 -2.31
N VAL A 105 13.48 -4.95 -2.00
CA VAL A 105 12.35 -4.70 -2.90
C VAL A 105 12.82 -4.00 -4.17
N SER A 106 13.68 -3.00 -4.05
CA SER A 106 14.20 -2.25 -5.19
C SER A 106 15.11 -3.08 -6.12
N ASN A 107 15.80 -4.08 -5.58
CA ASN A 107 16.61 -4.99 -6.41
C ASN A 107 15.75 -5.99 -7.21
N GLY A 108 14.54 -6.29 -6.73
CA GLY A 108 13.61 -7.21 -7.39
C GLY A 108 12.57 -6.54 -8.30
N HIS A 109 12.46 -5.21 -8.24
CA HIS A 109 11.41 -4.48 -8.96
C HIS A 109 11.92 -3.14 -9.48
N LYS A 110 11.50 -2.78 -10.69
CA LYS A 110 11.77 -1.44 -11.23
C LYS A 110 10.95 -0.41 -10.46
N ILE A 111 11.61 0.53 -9.80
CA ILE A 111 10.99 1.63 -9.04
C ILE A 111 11.70 2.92 -9.40
N LEU A 112 10.99 3.89 -9.96
CA LEU A 112 11.52 5.21 -10.32
C LEU A 112 11.39 6.19 -9.15
N THR A 113 10.21 6.21 -8.53
CA THR A 113 9.94 7.07 -7.38
C THR A 113 9.17 6.30 -6.30
N ALA A 114 9.40 6.67 -5.05
CA ALA A 114 8.63 6.21 -3.91
C ALA A 114 8.13 7.40 -3.08
N THR A 115 6.85 7.39 -2.69
CA THR A 115 6.26 8.42 -1.84
C THR A 115 5.84 7.80 -0.51
N PHE A 116 6.40 8.31 0.60
CA PHE A 116 6.11 7.85 1.96
C PHE A 116 5.38 8.91 2.78
N ASP A 117 4.89 8.52 3.95
CA ASP A 117 4.51 9.47 4.99
C ASP A 117 5.74 9.98 5.76
N ASN A 118 5.49 10.82 6.78
CA ASN A 118 6.55 11.34 7.63
C ASN A 118 6.91 10.37 8.79
N GLY A 119 6.75 9.06 8.59
CA GLY A 119 7.12 8.05 9.58
C GLY A 119 8.63 8.00 9.82
N LYS A 120 9.04 7.90 11.08
CA LYS A 120 10.46 7.81 11.48
C LYS A 120 11.20 6.63 10.84
N GLU A 121 10.49 5.59 10.47
CA GLU A 121 11.01 4.41 9.80
C GLU A 121 11.60 4.70 8.42
N PHE A 122 11.19 5.81 7.79
CA PHE A 122 11.72 6.24 6.49
C PHE A 122 12.85 7.28 6.61
N ALA A 123 13.34 7.57 7.81
CA ALA A 123 14.39 8.59 8.04
C ALA A 123 15.71 8.32 7.30
N LYS A 124 15.96 7.07 6.87
CA LYS A 124 17.15 6.69 6.09
C LYS A 124 16.98 6.78 4.58
N HIS A 125 16.00 7.54 4.10
CA HIS A 125 15.67 7.69 2.68
C HIS A 125 16.86 8.11 1.80
N LYS A 126 17.75 9.01 2.27
CA LYS A 126 18.96 9.39 1.53
C LYS A 126 19.87 8.20 1.23
N LYS A 127 20.06 7.32 2.22
CA LYS A 127 20.82 6.08 2.03
C LYS A 127 20.13 5.13 1.05
N GLN A 128 18.80 5.13 1.03
CA GLN A 128 18.01 4.38 0.04
C GLN A 128 18.27 4.95 -1.36
N THR A 129 18.07 6.25 -1.55
CA THR A 129 18.28 6.94 -2.83
C THR A 129 19.70 6.73 -3.37
N SER A 130 20.74 6.91 -2.52
CA SER A 130 22.14 6.74 -2.97
C SER A 130 22.49 5.31 -3.43
N LYS A 131 21.83 4.30 -2.84
CA LYS A 131 22.10 2.89 -3.17
C LYS A 131 21.27 2.36 -4.33
N THR A 132 20.08 2.89 -4.56
CA THR A 132 19.10 2.32 -5.51
C THR A 132 18.75 3.25 -6.66
N GLY A 133 19.12 4.52 -6.59
CA GLY A 133 18.71 5.55 -7.56
C GLY A 133 17.23 5.98 -7.44
N ILE A 134 16.44 5.37 -6.54
CA ILE A 134 15.03 5.70 -6.36
C ILE A 134 14.89 7.08 -5.74
N LYS A 135 14.14 7.96 -6.40
CA LYS A 135 13.80 9.28 -5.86
C LYS A 135 12.69 9.14 -4.82
N VAL A 136 12.97 9.56 -3.58
CA VAL A 136 12.05 9.45 -2.45
C VAL A 136 11.41 10.80 -2.15
N PHE A 137 10.09 10.82 -2.03
CA PHE A 137 9.28 11.99 -1.69
C PHE A 137 8.44 11.72 -0.45
N PHE A 138 8.07 12.78 0.24
CA PHE A 138 7.27 12.70 1.46
C PHE A 138 5.97 13.49 1.31
N ALA A 139 4.86 12.86 1.71
CA ALA A 139 3.57 13.52 1.77
C ALA A 139 3.60 14.66 2.81
N ASP A 140 2.75 15.67 2.59
CA ASP A 140 2.59 16.74 3.56
C ASP A 140 1.94 16.20 4.84
N PRO A 141 2.26 16.79 5.99
CA PRO A 141 1.59 16.47 7.22
C PRO A 141 0.07 16.61 7.07
N TYR A 142 -0.68 15.71 7.71
CA TYR A 142 -2.16 15.72 7.71
C TYR A 142 -2.81 15.61 6.33
N SER A 143 -2.10 15.16 5.31
CA SER A 143 -2.58 15.07 3.92
C SER A 143 -2.74 13.62 3.43
N PRO A 144 -3.63 12.79 4.03
CA PRO A 144 -3.79 11.37 3.68
C PRO A 144 -4.22 11.17 2.22
N TRP A 145 -4.96 12.11 1.64
CA TRP A 145 -5.38 12.05 0.23
C TRP A 145 -4.22 11.99 -0.77
N GLN A 146 -3.05 12.48 -0.40
CA GLN A 146 -1.86 12.44 -1.24
C GLN A 146 -1.31 11.02 -1.45
N ARG A 147 -1.69 10.05 -0.59
CA ARG A 147 -1.32 8.64 -0.64
C ARG A 147 -2.54 7.70 -0.67
N GLY A 148 -3.62 8.14 -1.29
CA GLY A 148 -4.89 7.39 -1.35
C GLY A 148 -4.78 6.00 -1.99
N THR A 149 -3.77 5.73 -2.83
CA THR A 149 -3.55 4.42 -3.44
C THR A 149 -3.14 3.41 -2.37
N ASN A 150 -2.16 3.77 -1.54
CA ASN A 150 -1.67 2.91 -0.47
C ASN A 150 -2.69 2.77 0.67
N GLU A 151 -3.35 3.85 1.07
CA GLU A 151 -4.41 3.78 2.09
C GLU A 151 -5.51 2.80 1.69
N ASN A 152 -5.98 2.87 0.44
CA ASN A 152 -6.97 1.94 -0.07
C ASN A 152 -6.45 0.50 -0.05
N MET A 153 -5.20 0.25 -0.48
CA MET A 153 -4.60 -1.08 -0.46
C MET A 153 -4.45 -1.61 0.97
N ASN A 154 -4.03 -0.78 1.91
CA ASN A 154 -3.94 -1.16 3.32
C ASN A 154 -5.30 -1.59 3.90
N ARG A 155 -6.41 -1.00 3.43
CA ARG A 155 -7.77 -1.46 3.79
C ARG A 155 -8.05 -2.88 3.28
N TYR A 156 -7.60 -3.23 2.07
CA TYR A 156 -7.71 -4.61 1.54
C TYR A 156 -6.86 -5.57 2.34
N ILE A 157 -5.60 -5.24 2.61
CA ILE A 157 -4.69 -6.07 3.40
C ILE A 157 -5.26 -6.34 4.79
N ARG A 158 -5.90 -5.34 5.41
CA ARG A 158 -6.52 -5.45 6.73
C ARG A 158 -7.76 -6.38 6.80
N GLN A 159 -8.29 -6.83 5.68
CA GLN A 159 -9.30 -7.89 5.66
C GLN A 159 -8.66 -9.26 5.98
N PHE A 160 -7.44 -9.48 5.53
CA PHE A 160 -6.69 -10.73 5.71
C PHE A 160 -5.82 -10.67 6.97
N ILE A 161 -5.34 -9.49 7.33
CA ILE A 161 -4.48 -9.24 8.49
C ILE A 161 -5.12 -8.13 9.35
N PRO A 162 -6.08 -8.46 10.22
CA PRO A 162 -6.79 -7.48 11.07
C PRO A 162 -5.85 -6.68 11.98
N LYS A 163 -6.33 -5.54 12.51
CA LYS A 163 -5.60 -4.82 13.55
C LYS A 163 -5.45 -5.69 14.79
N GLY A 164 -4.29 -5.60 15.45
CA GLY A 164 -4.01 -6.42 16.63
C GLY A 164 -3.45 -7.81 16.32
N THR A 165 -3.25 -8.16 15.03
CA THR A 165 -2.60 -9.41 14.66
C THR A 165 -1.13 -9.42 15.08
N ASN A 166 -0.70 -10.51 15.72
CA ASN A 166 0.71 -10.73 16.02
C ASN A 166 1.45 -11.20 14.76
N PHE A 167 2.37 -10.38 14.26
CA PHE A 167 3.07 -10.69 13.02
C PHE A 167 4.12 -11.80 13.16
N ASN A 168 4.51 -12.17 14.37
CA ASN A 168 5.37 -13.33 14.57
C ASN A 168 4.70 -14.62 14.10
N ASN A 169 3.36 -14.70 14.22
CA ASN A 169 2.56 -15.86 13.83
C ASN A 169 2.22 -15.87 12.31
N ILE A 170 2.65 -14.86 11.55
CA ILE A 170 2.43 -14.80 10.11
C ILE A 170 3.70 -15.23 9.40
N SER A 171 3.64 -16.28 8.59
CA SER A 171 4.77 -16.74 7.80
C SER A 171 5.07 -15.80 6.62
N HIS A 172 6.31 -15.80 6.12
CA HIS A 172 6.67 -15.13 4.87
C HIS A 172 5.88 -15.69 3.68
N GLN A 173 5.60 -16.99 3.70
CA GLN A 173 4.79 -17.66 2.66
C GLN A 173 3.36 -17.13 2.62
N TYR A 174 2.73 -16.90 3.78
CA TYR A 174 1.41 -16.29 3.85
C TYR A 174 1.39 -14.88 3.24
N ILE A 175 2.39 -14.03 3.57
CA ILE A 175 2.51 -12.69 2.99
C ILE A 175 2.69 -12.75 1.48
N ARG A 176 3.49 -13.70 0.98
CA ARG A 176 3.69 -13.91 -0.46
C ARG A 176 2.40 -14.35 -1.16
N LYS A 177 1.66 -15.30 -0.56
CA LYS A 177 0.35 -15.71 -1.08
C LYS A 177 -0.63 -14.54 -1.14
N LEU A 178 -0.73 -13.76 -0.07
CA LEU A 178 -1.58 -12.58 -0.03
C LEU A 178 -1.19 -11.56 -1.12
N GLN A 179 0.10 -11.34 -1.35
CA GLN A 179 0.58 -10.46 -2.43
C GLN A 179 0.12 -10.98 -3.81
N ILE A 180 0.22 -12.28 -4.06
CA ILE A 180 -0.24 -12.91 -5.30
C ILE A 180 -1.74 -12.71 -5.48
N ASP A 181 -2.53 -12.99 -4.44
CA ASP A 181 -3.99 -12.87 -4.48
C ASP A 181 -4.43 -11.42 -4.74
N LEU A 182 -3.76 -10.43 -4.14
CA LEU A 182 -4.03 -9.01 -4.35
C LEU A 182 -3.69 -8.55 -5.78
N ASN A 183 -2.61 -9.09 -6.37
CA ASN A 183 -2.14 -8.71 -7.70
C ASN A 183 -2.87 -9.43 -8.83
N ASN A 184 -3.53 -10.56 -8.53
CA ASN A 184 -4.37 -11.28 -9.48
C ASN A 184 -5.87 -10.92 -9.38
N ARG A 185 -6.21 -9.96 -8.51
CA ARG A 185 -7.60 -9.55 -8.34
C ARG A 185 -7.97 -8.43 -9.31
N PRO A 186 -8.96 -8.62 -10.20
CA PRO A 186 -9.44 -7.57 -11.11
C PRO A 186 -9.88 -6.32 -10.35
N LYS A 187 -9.59 -5.13 -10.90
CA LYS A 187 -9.95 -3.86 -10.28
C LYS A 187 -10.74 -2.97 -11.24
N LYS A 188 -11.86 -2.44 -10.77
CA LYS A 188 -12.69 -1.53 -11.56
C LYS A 188 -11.90 -0.33 -12.10
N CYS A 189 -10.97 0.22 -11.31
CA CYS A 189 -10.12 1.35 -11.72
C CYS A 189 -9.05 0.99 -12.78
N LEU A 190 -8.93 -0.28 -13.12
CA LEU A 190 -8.08 -0.82 -14.19
C LEU A 190 -8.92 -1.44 -15.32
N ASN A 191 -10.17 -1.01 -15.48
CA ASN A 191 -11.10 -1.60 -16.44
C ASN A 191 -11.27 -3.13 -16.27
N TYR A 192 -11.29 -3.57 -15.02
CA TYR A 192 -11.37 -4.97 -14.60
C TYR A 192 -10.13 -5.82 -14.91
N LEU A 193 -9.06 -5.24 -15.42
CA LEU A 193 -7.76 -5.89 -15.45
C LEU A 193 -7.19 -6.08 -14.05
N THR A 194 -6.32 -7.06 -13.91
CA THR A 194 -5.55 -7.29 -12.68
C THR A 194 -4.34 -6.34 -12.60
N PRO A 195 -3.83 -6.06 -11.40
CA PRO A 195 -2.56 -5.36 -11.24
C PRO A 195 -1.39 -6.00 -11.99
N ASN A 196 -1.33 -7.34 -12.07
CA ASN A 196 -0.30 -8.06 -12.81
C ASN A 196 -0.38 -7.79 -14.31
N GLU A 197 -1.57 -7.87 -14.91
CA GLU A 197 -1.77 -7.60 -16.33
C GLU A 197 -1.31 -6.19 -16.70
N VAL A 198 -1.72 -5.20 -15.90
CA VAL A 198 -1.36 -3.80 -16.17
C VAL A 198 0.13 -3.53 -15.92
N HIS A 199 0.72 -4.13 -14.86
CA HIS A 199 2.10 -3.85 -14.46
C HIS A 199 3.12 -4.47 -15.40
N PHE A 200 2.84 -5.67 -15.91
CA PHE A 200 3.73 -6.43 -16.79
C PHE A 200 3.35 -6.33 -18.26
N GLY A 201 2.22 -5.68 -18.60
CA GLY A 201 1.73 -5.60 -19.98
C GLY A 201 1.29 -6.96 -20.54
N ILE A 202 0.82 -7.86 -19.67
CA ILE A 202 0.38 -9.22 -20.08
C ILE A 202 -1.10 -9.13 -20.38
N SER A 203 -1.48 -9.31 -21.65
CA SER A 203 -2.88 -9.56 -22.03
C SER A 203 -3.17 -11.04 -21.82
N ILE A 204 -4.04 -11.41 -20.87
CA ILE A 204 -4.60 -12.75 -20.83
C ILE A 204 -5.68 -12.77 -21.91
N ASN A 205 -5.39 -13.41 -23.06
CA ASN A 205 -6.41 -13.74 -24.05
C ASN A 205 -7.35 -14.76 -23.42
N ILE A 206 -8.54 -14.31 -22.99
CA ILE A 206 -9.60 -15.16 -22.43
C ILE A 206 -10.24 -16.02 -23.55
N GLU A 207 -9.87 -15.82 -24.81
CA GLU A 207 -10.46 -16.51 -25.96
C GLU A 207 -10.14 -18.02 -26.07
N ASN A 208 -9.25 -18.55 -25.22
CA ASN A 208 -8.85 -19.97 -25.31
C ASN A 208 -9.31 -20.85 -24.13
N THR A 209 -10.37 -20.46 -23.42
CA THR A 209 -10.89 -21.26 -22.29
C THR A 209 -12.41 -21.40 -22.34
N ILE A 210 -12.94 -21.79 -23.53
CA ILE A 210 -14.30 -22.30 -23.68
C ILE A 210 -14.23 -23.66 -24.40
#